data_e03847f60c7d7d9e1c6b2d7f31d615ff
#
_entry.id   e03847f60c7d7d9e1c6b2d7f31d615ff
#
_cell.length_a   1.000
_cell.length_b   1.000
_cell.length_c   1.000
_cell.angle_alpha   90.00
_cell.angle_beta   90.00
_cell.angle_gamma   90.00
#
_symmetry.space_group_name_H-M   'P 1'
#
loop_
_entity.id
_entity.type
_entity.pdbx_description
1 polymer ?
#
loop_
_entity_poly.entity_id
_entity_poly.type
_entity_poly.pdbx_seq_one_letter_code
_entity_poly.pdbx_strand_id
1 'polypeptide(L)'
;MTQRPLTVFGADFADYPIMQEMLMGLAGADTLWVGGRSGLARVDHDEALRAVTYFDWQPYQRAARAAPDRRPVGAADEAFYNEARWAFERSLDRVFLTPLTAREIEHYFWNLVERLETRFVSASHGLVVLFAHTPHFPWHIVFFHVCRRLGIPCYIFKRTQTPDGMFFDTELMARQAPCIEARHPVDPAEVLDAISQVSGRLARSREINQAAEKTAMQPMGLRLSLKILRRLFKRRRIFLEDHYYREPWWRLFLYTLRRDRDRRADITYLNNHADSQAPTQPYVYFALHYQPERTTVPEAGIYQDQRLAIRALAAALPAGWVLAVKEHPRQLGDRRPDLRCLHYARRSLYTDIGALNNVRLVHAFTPSAPLLAGARLVASCNGSSVFEGLQQNIPGLTFVPTWHSACPSSPAVHTLDSLKAVVQTLTKKSPADVRADFECFIQTQARHWFIGANDDRAAALSQRTRAELVGAMRAELAGLIDDSGPGLSETSANS
;
A
#
# COMPACT_ATOMS: atom_id res chain seq x y z
N MET A 1 -34.07 19.31 17.87
CA MET A 1 -33.04 19.45 16.84
C MET A 1 -33.19 18.27 15.89
N THR A 2 -33.58 18.50 14.65
CA THR A 2 -33.65 17.44 13.64
C THR A 2 -32.24 16.95 13.39
N GLN A 3 -31.98 15.68 13.67
CA GLN A 3 -30.71 15.01 13.35
C GLN A 3 -30.44 15.20 11.84
N ARG A 4 -29.27 15.72 11.48
CA ARG A 4 -28.91 15.88 10.06
C ARG A 4 -28.70 14.50 9.45
N PRO A 5 -29.11 14.28 8.19
CA PRO A 5 -28.93 13.00 7.53
C PRO A 5 -27.45 12.65 7.45
N LEU A 6 -27.09 11.43 7.78
CA LEU A 6 -25.74 10.87 7.72
C LEU A 6 -25.49 10.23 6.36
N THR A 7 -24.45 10.72 5.66
CA THR A 7 -23.98 10.11 4.42
C THR A 7 -22.66 9.38 4.68
N VAL A 8 -22.58 8.10 4.28
CA VAL A 8 -21.35 7.32 4.34
C VAL A 8 -20.83 7.09 2.92
N PHE A 9 -19.59 7.48 2.68
CA PHE A 9 -18.96 7.42 1.36
C PHE A 9 -17.76 6.48 1.35
N GLY A 10 -17.89 5.30 0.75
CA GLY A 10 -16.78 4.40 0.43
C GLY A 10 -16.04 4.89 -0.81
N ALA A 11 -14.97 5.66 -0.64
CA ALA A 11 -14.34 6.44 -1.71
C ALA A 11 -13.70 5.61 -2.84
N ASP A 12 -13.30 4.38 -2.55
CA ASP A 12 -12.66 3.43 -3.49
C ASP A 12 -13.36 2.05 -3.50
N PHE A 13 -14.52 1.92 -2.88
CA PHE A 13 -15.19 0.64 -2.63
C PHE A 13 -15.70 -0.07 -3.89
N ALA A 14 -15.92 0.65 -4.99
CA ALA A 14 -16.35 0.03 -6.25
C ALA A 14 -15.36 -1.02 -6.80
N ASP A 15 -14.08 -0.92 -6.39
CA ASP A 15 -13.04 -1.88 -6.78
C ASP A 15 -12.95 -3.10 -5.81
N TYR A 16 -13.76 -3.12 -4.72
CA TYR A 16 -13.69 -4.10 -3.62
C TYR A 16 -15.08 -4.64 -3.26
N PRO A 17 -15.55 -5.73 -3.88
CA PRO A 17 -16.91 -6.27 -3.66
C PRO A 17 -17.27 -6.53 -2.20
N ILE A 18 -16.34 -7.05 -1.39
CA ILE A 18 -16.61 -7.29 0.03
C ILE A 18 -16.85 -5.98 0.81
N MET A 19 -16.16 -4.89 0.43
CA MET A 19 -16.35 -3.58 1.05
C MET A 19 -17.68 -2.94 0.61
N GLN A 20 -18.10 -3.15 -0.63
CA GLN A 20 -19.43 -2.74 -1.09
C GLN A 20 -20.53 -3.48 -0.31
N GLU A 21 -20.39 -4.80 -0.18
CA GLU A 21 -21.33 -5.62 0.58
C GLU A 21 -21.40 -5.18 2.05
N MET A 22 -20.25 -4.88 2.67
CA MET A 22 -20.21 -4.35 4.02
C MET A 22 -20.97 -3.02 4.13
N LEU A 23 -20.71 -2.07 3.22
CA LEU A 23 -21.35 -0.76 3.22
C LEU A 23 -22.87 -0.83 3.02
N MET A 24 -23.34 -1.66 2.08
CA MET A 24 -24.77 -1.77 1.73
C MET A 24 -25.67 -2.27 2.86
N GLY A 25 -25.15 -3.02 3.80
CA GLY A 25 -25.90 -3.48 4.97
C GLY A 25 -25.64 -2.65 6.23
N LEU A 26 -25.05 -1.47 6.10
CA LEU A 26 -24.74 -0.63 7.24
C LEU A 26 -25.99 0.06 7.78
N ALA A 27 -26.33 -0.22 9.04
CA ALA A 27 -27.39 0.47 9.75
C ALA A 27 -26.97 1.87 10.18
N GLY A 28 -27.91 2.81 10.28
CA GLY A 28 -27.68 4.17 10.78
C GLY A 28 -27.19 5.18 9.73
N ALA A 29 -26.93 4.77 8.49
CA ALA A 29 -26.65 5.69 7.39
C ALA A 29 -27.92 6.02 6.61
N ASP A 30 -28.20 7.30 6.38
CA ASP A 30 -29.36 7.77 5.60
C ASP A 30 -29.08 7.68 4.11
N THR A 31 -27.81 7.86 3.71
CA THR A 31 -27.38 7.82 2.31
C THR A 31 -26.04 7.12 2.19
N LEU A 32 -25.90 6.26 1.18
CA LEU A 32 -24.66 5.55 0.87
C LEU A 32 -24.10 6.01 -0.47
N TRP A 33 -22.81 6.33 -0.50
CA TRP A 33 -22.08 6.64 -1.73
C TRP A 33 -20.95 5.65 -1.95
N VAL A 34 -20.77 5.21 -3.19
CA VAL A 34 -19.69 4.30 -3.58
C VAL A 34 -18.88 4.97 -4.69
N GLY A 35 -17.63 5.25 -4.40
CA GLY A 35 -16.67 5.79 -5.36
C GLY A 35 -15.90 4.67 -6.04
N GLY A 36 -15.55 4.86 -7.31
CA GLY A 36 -14.76 3.92 -8.06
C GLY A 36 -14.38 4.43 -9.44
N ARG A 37 -13.70 3.59 -10.17
CA ARG A 37 -13.38 3.86 -11.58
C ARG A 37 -14.62 3.63 -12.40
N SER A 38 -14.95 4.56 -13.29
CA SER A 38 -16.05 4.36 -14.22
C SER A 38 -15.84 3.11 -15.07
N GLY A 39 -16.89 2.34 -15.27
CA GLY A 39 -16.91 1.17 -16.15
C GLY A 39 -16.46 -0.16 -15.52
N LEU A 40 -15.95 -0.19 -14.28
CA LEU A 40 -15.70 -1.43 -13.57
C LEU A 40 -16.85 -1.75 -12.63
N ALA A 41 -17.55 -2.82 -13.00
CA ALA A 41 -18.50 -3.57 -12.18
C ALA A 41 -19.54 -2.70 -11.43
N ARG A 42 -20.49 -2.17 -12.17
CA ARG A 42 -21.84 -2.14 -11.62
C ARG A 42 -22.16 -3.62 -11.33
N VAL A 43 -22.06 -3.99 -10.09
CA VAL A 43 -22.61 -5.26 -9.69
C VAL A 43 -24.09 -5.16 -10.00
N ASP A 44 -24.61 -5.99 -10.91
CA ASP A 44 -26.05 -6.14 -11.12
C ASP A 44 -26.63 -6.67 -9.81
N HIS A 45 -27.17 -5.79 -9.02
CA HIS A 45 -27.73 -6.09 -7.72
C HIS A 45 -29.19 -5.72 -7.66
N ASP A 46 -29.90 -6.56 -6.97
CA ASP A 46 -31.28 -6.55 -6.57
C ASP A 46 -31.84 -5.15 -6.17
N GLU A 47 -33.14 -5.00 -6.09
CA GLU A 47 -33.88 -3.75 -5.81
C GLU A 47 -33.43 -2.96 -4.56
N ALA A 48 -32.74 -3.61 -3.61
CA ALA A 48 -32.14 -2.95 -2.43
C ALA A 48 -31.06 -1.90 -2.77
N LEU A 49 -30.47 -1.95 -3.96
CA LEU A 49 -29.38 -1.06 -4.39
C LEU A 49 -29.82 0.30 -4.96
N ARG A 50 -31.11 0.55 -5.07
CA ARG A 50 -31.60 1.86 -5.53
C ARG A 50 -31.26 3.03 -4.61
N ALA A 51 -30.83 2.75 -3.37
CA ALA A 51 -30.41 3.75 -2.39
C ALA A 51 -28.92 4.13 -2.46
N VAL A 52 -28.12 3.48 -3.33
CA VAL A 52 -26.68 3.74 -3.42
C VAL A 52 -26.37 4.68 -4.58
N THR A 53 -25.69 5.79 -4.28
CA THR A 53 -25.17 6.72 -5.29
C THR A 53 -23.74 6.34 -5.69
N TYR A 54 -23.51 6.06 -6.97
CA TYR A 54 -22.17 5.83 -7.49
C TYR A 54 -21.50 7.16 -7.83
N PHE A 55 -20.29 7.37 -7.28
CA PHE A 55 -19.49 8.56 -7.52
C PHE A 55 -18.38 8.24 -8.52
N ASP A 56 -18.39 8.94 -9.66
CA ASP A 56 -17.38 8.82 -10.71
C ASP A 56 -16.28 9.88 -10.53
N TRP A 57 -15.05 9.44 -10.35
CA TRP A 57 -13.88 10.31 -10.23
C TRP A 57 -13.43 10.93 -11.55
N GLN A 58 -13.78 10.35 -12.69
CA GLN A 58 -13.28 10.78 -14.01
C GLN A 58 -13.66 12.21 -14.40
N PRO A 59 -14.89 12.70 -14.21
CA PRO A 59 -15.25 14.06 -14.56
C PRO A 59 -14.37 15.09 -13.87
N TYR A 60 -14.05 14.86 -12.58
CA TYR A 60 -13.20 15.75 -11.80
C TYR A 60 -11.76 15.78 -12.31
N GLN A 61 -11.21 14.64 -12.64
CA GLN A 61 -9.86 14.51 -13.19
C GLN A 61 -9.74 15.14 -14.58
N ARG A 62 -10.73 14.88 -15.46
CA ARG A 62 -10.75 15.48 -16.80
C ARG A 62 -10.79 16.99 -16.73
N ALA A 63 -11.72 17.51 -15.93
CA ALA A 63 -11.92 18.94 -15.80
C ALA A 63 -10.72 19.62 -15.13
N ALA A 64 -10.07 19.01 -14.14
CA ALA A 64 -8.87 19.53 -13.51
C ALA A 64 -7.70 19.63 -14.51
N ARG A 65 -7.56 18.66 -15.42
CA ARG A 65 -6.51 18.68 -16.46
C ARG A 65 -6.79 19.64 -17.61
N ALA A 66 -8.04 19.86 -17.92
CA ALA A 66 -8.46 20.72 -19.05
C ALA A 66 -8.60 22.20 -18.66
N ALA A 67 -8.55 22.54 -17.37
CA ALA A 67 -8.70 23.91 -16.92
C ALA A 67 -7.57 24.79 -17.48
N PRO A 68 -7.87 25.93 -18.08
CA PRO A 68 -6.86 26.80 -18.71
C PRO A 68 -6.00 27.52 -17.66
N ASP A 69 -6.60 27.90 -16.55
CA ASP A 69 -5.99 28.72 -15.53
C ASP A 69 -5.93 28.03 -14.17
N ARG A 70 -4.92 28.41 -13.42
CA ARG A 70 -4.70 27.95 -12.04
C ARG A 70 -5.44 28.88 -11.06
N ARG A 71 -6.12 28.29 -10.07
CA ARG A 71 -6.59 29.00 -8.90
C ARG A 71 -5.41 29.76 -8.22
N PRO A 72 -5.59 31.00 -7.80
CA PRO A 72 -4.64 31.66 -6.88
C PRO A 72 -4.52 30.85 -5.61
N VAL A 73 -3.28 30.54 -5.19
CA VAL A 73 -3.00 29.73 -4.01
C VAL A 73 -2.27 30.60 -3.00
N GLY A 74 -2.80 30.66 -1.78
CA GLY A 74 -2.16 31.33 -0.66
C GLY A 74 -1.12 30.44 0.04
N ALA A 75 -0.18 31.06 0.76
CA ALA A 75 0.84 30.34 1.50
C ALA A 75 0.27 29.33 2.52
N ALA A 76 -0.87 29.63 3.14
CA ALA A 76 -1.56 28.71 4.05
C ALA A 76 -2.08 27.46 3.36
N ASP A 77 -2.61 27.59 2.14
CA ASP A 77 -3.04 26.45 1.34
C ASP A 77 -1.85 25.61 0.89
N GLU A 78 -0.75 26.26 0.46
CA GLU A 78 0.49 25.54 0.10
C GLU A 78 1.04 24.73 1.27
N ALA A 79 1.11 25.33 2.45
CA ALA A 79 1.58 24.64 3.66
C ALA A 79 0.69 23.44 4.02
N PHE A 80 -0.63 23.61 3.98
CA PHE A 80 -1.58 22.54 4.30
C PHE A 80 -1.49 21.37 3.32
N TYR A 81 -1.41 21.66 2.02
CA TYR A 81 -1.43 20.63 0.98
C TYR A 81 -0.04 20.10 0.57
N ASN A 82 1.03 20.48 1.27
CA ASN A 82 2.39 20.09 0.90
C ASN A 82 2.59 18.55 0.89
N GLU A 83 2.10 17.87 1.91
CA GLU A 83 2.15 16.40 1.98
C GLU A 83 1.34 15.75 0.84
N ALA A 84 0.12 16.26 0.61
CA ALA A 84 -0.73 15.80 -0.48
C ALA A 84 -0.07 15.96 -1.84
N ARG A 85 0.53 17.11 -2.10
CA ARG A 85 1.24 17.42 -3.34
C ARG A 85 2.41 16.48 -3.56
N TRP A 86 3.23 16.28 -2.54
CA TRP A 86 4.35 15.35 -2.60
C TRP A 86 3.90 13.91 -2.94
N ALA A 87 2.87 13.40 -2.27
CA ALA A 87 2.32 12.07 -2.50
C ALA A 87 1.63 11.98 -3.88
N PHE A 88 0.91 13.03 -4.28
CA PHE A 88 0.26 13.15 -5.59
C PHE A 88 1.28 13.04 -6.73
N GLU A 89 2.33 13.85 -6.72
CA GLU A 89 3.37 13.85 -7.75
C GLU A 89 3.94 12.45 -7.97
N ARG A 90 4.28 11.75 -6.89
CA ARG A 90 4.85 10.41 -6.93
C ARG A 90 3.87 9.33 -7.36
N SER A 91 2.59 9.55 -7.12
CA SER A 91 1.54 8.62 -7.54
C SER A 91 1.22 8.71 -9.04
N LEU A 92 1.63 9.80 -9.72
CA LEU A 92 1.36 9.99 -11.15
C LEU A 92 2.02 8.93 -12.02
N ASP A 93 3.17 8.40 -11.63
CA ASP A 93 3.85 7.31 -12.33
C ASP A 93 3.01 6.03 -12.44
N ARG A 94 1.98 5.89 -11.60
CA ARG A 94 1.05 4.76 -11.67
C ARG A 94 0.01 4.91 -12.76
N VAL A 95 -0.25 6.16 -13.19
CA VAL A 95 -1.38 6.50 -14.05
C VAL A 95 -0.97 7.14 -15.37
N PHE A 96 0.26 7.63 -15.50
CA PHE A 96 0.77 8.24 -16.71
C PHE A 96 1.99 7.50 -17.27
N LEU A 97 1.98 7.25 -18.58
CA LEU A 97 3.12 6.68 -19.30
C LEU A 97 4.14 7.75 -19.67
N THR A 98 3.65 8.93 -20.04
CA THR A 98 4.49 10.07 -20.35
C THR A 98 4.58 10.96 -19.12
N PRO A 99 5.76 11.24 -18.60
CA PRO A 99 5.93 12.17 -17.50
C PRO A 99 5.27 13.51 -17.80
N LEU A 100 4.55 14.05 -16.82
CA LEU A 100 4.02 15.40 -16.89
C LEU A 100 5.13 16.40 -16.57
N THR A 101 5.07 17.58 -17.18
CA THR A 101 5.92 18.70 -16.78
C THR A 101 5.53 19.20 -15.38
N ALA A 102 6.47 19.84 -14.68
CA ALA A 102 6.19 20.41 -13.35
C ALA A 102 4.99 21.36 -13.38
N ARG A 103 4.83 22.16 -14.46
CA ARG A 103 3.68 23.05 -14.64
C ARG A 103 2.36 22.29 -14.80
N GLU A 104 2.34 21.20 -15.56
CA GLU A 104 1.14 20.36 -15.72
C GLU A 104 0.77 19.68 -14.41
N ILE A 105 1.76 19.23 -13.63
CA ILE A 105 1.54 18.64 -12.31
C ILE A 105 0.90 19.65 -11.37
N GLU A 106 1.46 20.85 -11.28
CA GLU A 106 0.92 21.96 -10.49
C GLU A 106 -0.52 22.31 -10.88
N HIS A 107 -0.77 22.49 -12.18
CA HIS A 107 -2.10 22.78 -12.69
C HIS A 107 -3.11 21.70 -12.34
N TYR A 108 -2.74 20.44 -12.59
CA TYR A 108 -3.61 19.31 -12.31
C TYR A 108 -3.94 19.18 -10.83
N PHE A 109 -2.92 19.32 -9.97
CA PHE A 109 -3.10 19.23 -8.53
C PHE A 109 -4.07 20.27 -7.99
N TRP A 110 -3.79 21.56 -8.22
CA TRP A 110 -4.58 22.64 -7.64
C TRP A 110 -5.99 22.75 -8.21
N ASN A 111 -6.17 22.48 -9.49
CA ASN A 111 -7.50 22.43 -10.07
C ASN A 111 -8.31 21.23 -9.56
N LEU A 112 -7.66 20.12 -9.22
CA LEU A 112 -8.33 18.99 -8.59
C LEU A 112 -8.75 19.31 -7.16
N VAL A 113 -7.88 19.96 -6.37
CA VAL A 113 -8.19 20.47 -5.03
C VAL A 113 -9.43 21.36 -5.07
N GLU A 114 -9.42 22.42 -5.89
CA GLU A 114 -10.54 23.36 -6.03
C GLU A 114 -11.87 22.67 -6.35
N ARG A 115 -11.86 21.76 -7.30
CA ARG A 115 -13.07 21.04 -7.72
C ARG A 115 -13.62 20.14 -6.66
N LEU A 116 -12.76 19.47 -5.91
CA LEU A 116 -13.18 18.60 -4.82
C LEU A 116 -13.63 19.42 -3.61
N GLU A 117 -12.93 20.50 -3.24
CA GLU A 117 -13.40 21.42 -2.20
C GLU A 117 -14.78 21.98 -2.53
N THR A 118 -14.97 22.52 -3.74
CA THR A 118 -16.26 23.06 -4.19
C THR A 118 -17.37 22.02 -4.14
N ARG A 119 -17.07 20.78 -4.52
CA ARG A 119 -18.06 19.69 -4.52
C ARG A 119 -18.47 19.26 -3.13
N PHE A 120 -17.53 19.23 -2.17
CA PHE A 120 -17.76 18.62 -0.86
C PHE A 120 -17.98 19.63 0.27
N VAL A 121 -17.74 20.94 0.07
CA VAL A 121 -17.95 21.96 1.10
C VAL A 121 -19.39 21.97 1.61
N SER A 122 -20.38 21.81 0.74
CA SER A 122 -21.80 21.76 1.12
C SER A 122 -22.21 20.45 1.80
N ALA A 123 -21.48 19.39 1.56
CA ALA A 123 -21.72 18.05 2.10
C ALA A 123 -20.90 17.76 3.36
N SER A 124 -20.03 18.69 3.80
CA SER A 124 -19.11 18.48 4.93
C SER A 124 -19.80 18.14 6.24
N HIS A 125 -21.01 18.64 6.45
CA HIS A 125 -21.82 18.33 7.62
C HIS A 125 -22.62 17.06 7.40
N GLY A 126 -22.30 15.99 8.14
CA GLY A 126 -22.97 14.71 8.06
C GLY A 126 -22.39 13.76 6.99
N LEU A 127 -21.17 14.01 6.52
CA LEU A 127 -20.43 13.10 5.64
C LEU A 127 -19.31 12.40 6.41
N VAL A 128 -19.23 11.08 6.29
CA VAL A 128 -18.11 10.24 6.74
C VAL A 128 -17.52 9.54 5.53
N VAL A 129 -16.20 9.59 5.38
CA VAL A 129 -15.50 8.99 4.25
C VAL A 129 -14.69 7.78 4.69
N LEU A 130 -14.83 6.68 3.93
CA LEU A 130 -14.15 5.43 4.17
C LEU A 130 -13.26 5.08 2.97
N PHE A 131 -12.07 4.58 3.24
CA PHE A 131 -11.16 4.02 2.24
C PHE A 131 -10.86 2.56 2.56
N ALA A 132 -11.03 1.68 1.57
CA ALA A 132 -10.70 0.25 1.73
C ALA A 132 -9.20 0.01 1.95
N HIS A 133 -8.38 0.95 1.50
CA HIS A 133 -6.92 0.95 1.65
C HIS A 133 -6.40 2.37 1.77
N THR A 134 -5.15 2.54 2.19
CA THR A 134 -4.46 3.83 2.12
C THR A 134 -4.64 4.45 0.73
N PRO A 135 -5.14 5.69 0.65
CA PRO A 135 -5.24 6.44 -0.60
C PRO A 135 -3.92 6.44 -1.35
N HIS A 136 -3.90 5.92 -2.57
CA HIS A 136 -2.67 5.74 -3.35
C HIS A 136 -2.83 6.10 -4.83
N PHE A 137 -4.03 6.45 -5.27
CA PHE A 137 -4.26 7.09 -6.57
C PHE A 137 -4.24 8.60 -6.40
N PRO A 138 -3.77 9.36 -7.39
CA PRO A 138 -3.62 10.81 -7.28
C PRO A 138 -4.87 11.52 -6.75
N TRP A 139 -6.05 11.20 -7.28
CA TRP A 139 -7.31 11.81 -6.86
C TRP A 139 -7.79 11.37 -5.48
N HIS A 140 -7.52 10.14 -5.05
CA HIS A 140 -7.84 9.69 -3.69
C HIS A 140 -6.95 10.38 -2.65
N ILE A 141 -5.67 10.63 -2.96
CA ILE A 141 -4.74 11.37 -2.12
C ILE A 141 -5.25 12.80 -1.94
N VAL A 142 -5.57 13.49 -3.04
CA VAL A 142 -6.10 14.86 -2.98
C VAL A 142 -7.42 14.89 -2.21
N PHE A 143 -8.34 13.97 -2.48
CA PHE A 143 -9.64 13.91 -1.81
C PHE A 143 -9.51 13.68 -0.30
N PHE A 144 -8.62 12.80 0.14
CA PHE A 144 -8.34 12.59 1.54
C PHE A 144 -7.92 13.89 2.26
N HIS A 145 -7.02 14.67 1.66
CA HIS A 145 -6.58 15.95 2.22
C HIS A 145 -7.65 17.04 2.13
N VAL A 146 -8.46 17.04 1.08
CA VAL A 146 -9.65 17.92 0.98
C VAL A 146 -10.62 17.63 2.12
N CYS A 147 -10.91 16.35 2.40
CA CYS A 147 -11.75 15.98 3.54
C CYS A 147 -11.18 16.51 4.85
N ARG A 148 -9.88 16.34 5.09
CA ARG A 148 -9.21 16.90 6.28
C ARG A 148 -9.35 18.42 6.37
N ARG A 149 -9.20 19.15 5.25
CA ARG A 149 -9.37 20.61 5.17
C ARG A 149 -10.79 21.05 5.51
N LEU A 150 -11.78 20.25 5.11
CA LEU A 150 -13.20 20.52 5.33
C LEU A 150 -13.71 19.97 6.67
N GLY A 151 -12.86 19.37 7.50
CA GLY A 151 -13.27 18.72 8.75
C GLY A 151 -14.15 17.47 8.58
N ILE A 152 -14.09 16.82 7.42
CA ILE A 152 -14.84 15.60 7.13
C ILE A 152 -14.08 14.42 7.73
N PRO A 153 -14.68 13.62 8.63
CA PRO A 153 -14.05 12.42 9.18
C PRO A 153 -13.68 11.42 8.07
N CYS A 154 -12.43 10.95 8.08
CA CYS A 154 -11.91 9.98 7.14
C CYS A 154 -11.31 8.79 7.87
N TYR A 155 -11.74 7.57 7.52
CA TYR A 155 -11.22 6.35 8.08
C TYR A 155 -10.69 5.45 6.97
N ILE A 156 -9.52 4.88 7.22
CA ILE A 156 -8.81 4.00 6.31
C ILE A 156 -8.81 2.61 6.92
N PHE A 157 -9.37 1.62 6.21
CA PHE A 157 -9.24 0.22 6.59
C PHE A 157 -7.82 -0.25 6.30
N LYS A 158 -7.08 -0.58 7.33
CA LYS A 158 -5.74 -1.18 7.25
C LYS A 158 -5.76 -2.60 7.78
N ARG A 159 -4.91 -3.44 7.21
CA ARG A 159 -4.77 -4.83 7.63
C ARG A 159 -3.50 -4.98 8.44
N THR A 160 -3.62 -5.73 9.51
CA THR A 160 -2.47 -6.40 10.10
C THR A 160 -2.03 -7.55 9.17
N GLN A 161 -0.90 -8.15 9.44
CA GLN A 161 -0.49 -9.38 8.74
C GLN A 161 -0.85 -10.63 9.53
N THR A 162 -1.58 -10.46 10.62
CA THR A 162 -2.26 -11.54 11.33
C THR A 162 -3.46 -12.02 10.52
N PRO A 163 -3.91 -13.26 10.69
CA PRO A 163 -5.15 -13.71 10.08
C PRO A 163 -6.33 -12.83 10.47
N ASP A 164 -7.09 -12.37 9.48
CA ASP A 164 -8.32 -11.59 9.61
C ASP A 164 -8.22 -10.30 10.44
N GLY A 165 -7.05 -9.90 10.89
CA GLY A 165 -6.86 -8.70 11.69
C GLY A 165 -6.91 -7.43 10.86
N MET A 166 -7.80 -6.51 11.24
CA MET A 166 -7.96 -5.18 10.64
C MET A 166 -7.96 -4.10 11.73
N PHE A 167 -7.66 -2.88 11.33
CA PHE A 167 -7.78 -1.71 12.17
C PHE A 167 -8.14 -0.48 11.36
N PHE A 168 -8.65 0.56 12.02
CA PHE A 168 -8.86 1.87 11.43
C PHE A 168 -7.64 2.77 11.62
N ASP A 169 -7.35 3.57 10.61
CA ASP A 169 -6.37 4.65 10.68
C ASP A 169 -6.98 5.93 10.09
N THR A 170 -6.53 7.08 10.57
CA THR A 170 -6.95 8.40 10.11
C THR A 170 -5.84 9.14 9.36
N GLU A 171 -4.68 8.53 9.20
CA GLU A 171 -3.51 9.12 8.56
C GLU A 171 -3.11 8.40 7.28
N LEU A 172 -2.67 9.19 6.28
CA LEU A 172 -2.15 8.67 5.02
C LEU A 172 -0.87 7.85 5.25
N MET A 173 0.05 8.41 6.01
CA MET A 173 1.26 7.71 6.45
C MET A 173 0.96 6.87 7.69
N ALA A 174 1.53 5.69 7.77
CA ALA A 174 1.31 4.81 8.90
C ALA A 174 1.89 5.42 10.20
N ARG A 175 1.18 5.26 11.30
CA ARG A 175 1.65 5.55 12.65
C ARG A 175 2.43 4.36 13.22
N GLN A 176 3.18 4.60 14.29
CA GLN A 176 3.87 3.51 15.02
C GLN A 176 2.91 2.49 15.65
N ALA A 177 1.69 2.95 16.00
CA ALA A 177 0.62 2.11 16.51
C ALA A 177 -0.74 2.66 16.05
N PRO A 178 -1.76 1.81 15.87
CA PRO A 178 -3.13 2.25 15.70
C PRO A 178 -3.58 3.10 16.89
N CYS A 179 -4.38 4.14 16.64
CA CYS A 179 -4.87 5.06 17.68
C CYS A 179 -6.36 4.88 18.00
N ILE A 180 -7.09 4.14 17.19
CA ILE A 180 -8.52 3.88 17.38
C ILE A 180 -8.65 2.50 18.02
N GLU A 181 -9.30 2.43 19.18
CA GLU A 181 -9.63 1.16 19.81
C GLU A 181 -10.81 0.50 19.11
N ALA A 182 -10.73 -0.80 18.88
CA ALA A 182 -11.82 -1.57 18.32
C ALA A 182 -12.93 -1.76 19.37
N ARG A 183 -14.18 -1.69 18.97
CA ARG A 183 -15.32 -2.04 19.84
C ARG A 183 -15.42 -3.54 20.11
N HIS A 184 -15.06 -4.32 19.11
CA HIS A 184 -15.04 -5.77 19.16
C HIS A 184 -13.61 -6.26 18.90
N PRO A 185 -12.68 -6.06 19.86
CA PRO A 185 -11.28 -6.39 19.66
C PRO A 185 -11.08 -7.90 19.48
N VAL A 186 -10.08 -8.25 18.69
CA VAL A 186 -9.66 -9.64 18.54
C VAL A 186 -9.04 -10.16 19.84
N ASP A 187 -9.23 -11.46 20.14
CA ASP A 187 -8.55 -12.09 21.25
C ASP A 187 -7.05 -12.25 20.92
N PRO A 188 -6.14 -11.69 21.75
CA PRO A 188 -4.70 -11.86 21.55
C PRO A 188 -4.25 -13.32 21.51
N ALA A 189 -4.89 -14.20 22.29
CA ALA A 189 -4.56 -15.62 22.31
C ALA A 189 -4.92 -16.30 20.98
N GLU A 190 -6.10 -16.01 20.40
CA GLU A 190 -6.48 -16.50 19.08
C GLU A 190 -5.51 -16.01 18.00
N VAL A 191 -5.07 -14.74 18.08
CA VAL A 191 -4.10 -14.17 17.15
C VAL A 191 -2.76 -14.91 17.23
N LEU A 192 -2.24 -15.16 18.42
CA LEU A 192 -0.96 -15.87 18.61
C LEU A 192 -1.06 -17.32 18.13
N ASP A 193 -2.17 -18.00 18.40
CA ASP A 193 -2.41 -19.36 17.92
C ASP A 193 -2.49 -19.39 16.39
N ALA A 194 -3.28 -18.50 15.79
CA ALA A 194 -3.42 -18.37 14.34
C ALA A 194 -2.08 -18.05 13.66
N ILE A 195 -1.21 -17.25 14.27
CA ILE A 195 0.14 -16.97 13.77
C ILE A 195 0.99 -18.25 13.81
N SER A 196 0.92 -19.04 14.88
CA SER A 196 1.69 -20.29 15.02
C SER A 196 1.32 -21.33 13.96
N GLN A 197 0.05 -21.34 13.53
CA GLN A 197 -0.48 -22.27 12.53
C GLN A 197 -0.19 -21.84 11.07
N VAL A 198 0.30 -20.62 10.81
CA VAL A 198 0.53 -20.07 9.46
C VAL A 198 1.82 -20.61 8.80
N SER A 199 1.96 -21.92 8.70
CA SER A 199 2.87 -22.52 7.70
C SER A 199 2.41 -22.26 6.24
N GLY A 200 1.13 -21.93 6.02
CA GLY A 200 0.55 -21.69 4.70
C GLY A 200 1.03 -20.43 3.97
N ARG A 201 1.47 -19.37 4.66
CA ARG A 201 2.01 -18.16 4.00
C ARG A 201 3.35 -18.40 3.32
N LEU A 202 4.24 -19.18 3.95
CA LEU A 202 5.53 -19.56 3.35
C LEU A 202 5.33 -20.46 2.13
N ALA A 203 4.34 -21.37 2.16
CA ALA A 203 3.98 -22.20 1.01
C ALA A 203 3.48 -21.32 -0.14
N ARG A 204 2.60 -20.35 0.12
CA ARG A 204 2.08 -19.43 -0.90
C ARG A 204 3.16 -18.50 -1.46
N SER A 205 4.08 -18.04 -0.64
CA SER A 205 5.25 -17.28 -1.11
C SER A 205 6.08 -18.11 -2.10
N ARG A 206 6.22 -19.41 -1.87
CA ARG A 206 6.89 -20.33 -2.80
C ARG A 206 6.13 -20.44 -4.14
N GLU A 207 4.81 -20.59 -4.12
CA GLU A 207 3.98 -20.65 -5.33
C GLU A 207 4.08 -19.35 -6.15
N ILE A 208 4.02 -18.20 -5.51
CA ILE A 208 4.17 -16.90 -6.17
C ILE A 208 5.56 -16.78 -6.80
N ASN A 209 6.60 -17.20 -6.09
CA ASN A 209 7.98 -17.17 -6.59
C ASN A 209 8.14 -18.09 -7.79
N GLN A 210 7.65 -19.33 -7.74
CA GLN A 210 7.71 -20.29 -8.83
C GLN A 210 6.93 -19.80 -10.07
N ALA A 211 5.73 -19.24 -9.86
CA ALA A 211 4.94 -18.67 -10.94
C ALA A 211 5.63 -17.46 -11.59
N ALA A 212 6.25 -16.60 -10.78
CA ALA A 212 7.02 -15.45 -11.23
C ALA A 212 8.27 -15.89 -12.01
N GLU A 213 9.01 -16.87 -11.51
CA GLU A 213 10.19 -17.43 -12.15
C GLU A 213 9.85 -18.06 -13.51
N LYS A 214 8.84 -18.93 -13.54
CA LYS A 214 8.35 -19.54 -14.79
C LYS A 214 7.97 -18.47 -15.82
N THR A 215 7.32 -17.39 -15.39
CA THR A 215 6.94 -16.30 -16.28
C THR A 215 8.15 -15.49 -16.72
N ALA A 216 9.10 -15.24 -15.83
CA ALA A 216 10.31 -14.48 -16.11
C ALA A 216 11.19 -15.16 -17.17
N MET A 217 11.34 -16.46 -17.08
CA MET A 217 12.19 -17.26 -17.97
C MET A 217 11.60 -17.46 -19.38
N GLN A 218 10.30 -17.25 -19.58
CA GLN A 218 9.70 -17.40 -20.90
C GLN A 218 10.11 -16.24 -21.84
N PRO A 219 10.58 -16.49 -23.06
CA PRO A 219 10.80 -15.44 -24.04
C PRO A 219 9.45 -14.82 -24.47
N MET A 220 9.47 -13.54 -24.81
CA MET A 220 8.32 -12.89 -25.45
C MET A 220 8.28 -13.31 -26.93
N GLY A 221 7.74 -14.49 -27.19
CA GLY A 221 7.55 -14.97 -28.55
C GLY A 221 6.41 -14.25 -29.28
N LEU A 222 6.34 -14.42 -30.60
CA LEU A 222 5.34 -13.79 -31.47
C LEU A 222 3.90 -14.04 -30.99
N ARG A 223 3.60 -15.25 -30.52
CA ARG A 223 2.26 -15.60 -29.98
C ARG A 223 1.88 -14.78 -28.75
N LEU A 224 2.84 -14.55 -27.83
CA LEU A 224 2.61 -13.73 -26.64
C LEU A 224 2.45 -12.26 -27.02
N SER A 225 3.28 -11.76 -27.91
CA SER A 225 3.17 -10.39 -28.45
C SER A 225 1.82 -10.15 -29.13
N LEU A 226 1.35 -11.08 -29.93
CA LEU A 226 0.02 -11.01 -30.56
C LEU A 226 -1.12 -11.10 -29.54
N LYS A 227 -0.97 -11.91 -28.49
CA LYS A 227 -1.95 -11.98 -27.39
C LYS A 227 -2.03 -10.66 -26.63
N ILE A 228 -0.90 -10.04 -26.34
CA ILE A 228 -0.83 -8.71 -25.71
C ILE A 228 -1.46 -7.65 -26.62
N LEU A 229 -1.09 -7.63 -27.90
CA LEU A 229 -1.63 -6.73 -28.88
C LEU A 229 -3.16 -6.84 -29.00
N ARG A 230 -3.68 -8.07 -29.13
CA ARG A 230 -5.13 -8.32 -29.14
C ARG A 230 -5.82 -7.83 -27.86
N ARG A 231 -5.18 -8.05 -26.70
CA ARG A 231 -5.72 -7.60 -25.41
C ARG A 231 -5.75 -6.08 -25.29
N LEU A 232 -4.69 -5.41 -25.73
CA LEU A 232 -4.63 -3.94 -25.78
C LEU A 232 -5.65 -3.39 -26.76
N PHE A 233 -5.78 -3.98 -27.94
CA PHE A 233 -6.76 -3.59 -28.93
C PHE A 233 -8.21 -3.83 -28.46
N LYS A 234 -8.50 -4.96 -27.81
CA LYS A 234 -9.82 -5.24 -27.23
C LYS A 234 -10.16 -4.26 -26.10
N ARG A 235 -9.15 -3.84 -25.32
CA ARG A 235 -9.29 -2.86 -24.23
C ARG A 235 -9.15 -1.42 -24.67
N ARG A 236 -8.96 -1.13 -25.96
CA ARG A 236 -8.77 0.25 -26.47
C ARG A 236 -9.89 1.20 -26.06
N ARG A 237 -11.14 0.73 -25.98
CA ARG A 237 -12.28 1.54 -25.49
C ARG A 237 -12.14 1.86 -24.02
N ILE A 238 -11.80 0.86 -23.21
CA ILE A 238 -11.57 1.03 -21.76
C ILE A 238 -10.41 2.00 -21.52
N PHE A 239 -9.31 1.90 -22.30
CA PHE A 239 -8.19 2.83 -22.22
C PHE A 239 -8.49 4.22 -22.82
N LEU A 240 -9.39 4.33 -23.75
CA LEU A 240 -9.84 5.61 -24.31
C LEU A 240 -10.92 6.26 -23.43
N GLU A 241 -11.71 5.47 -22.74
CA GLU A 241 -12.74 5.91 -21.81
C GLU A 241 -12.16 6.19 -20.43
N ASP A 242 -11.26 5.34 -19.94
CA ASP A 242 -10.40 5.60 -18.77
C ASP A 242 -9.33 6.62 -19.16
N HIS A 243 -9.62 7.88 -18.96
CA HIS A 243 -8.76 9.01 -19.31
C HIS A 243 -7.44 9.08 -18.55
N TYR A 244 -7.09 8.03 -17.83
CA TYR A 244 -5.77 7.81 -17.26
C TYR A 244 -4.70 7.73 -18.33
N TYR A 245 -5.09 7.29 -19.55
CA TYR A 245 -4.15 6.95 -20.60
C TYR A 245 -4.63 7.54 -21.92
N ARG A 246 -4.32 8.79 -22.16
CA ARG A 246 -4.42 9.40 -23.51
C ARG A 246 -3.43 8.79 -24.50
N GLU A 247 -2.72 7.75 -24.06
CA GLU A 247 -1.72 7.11 -24.89
C GLU A 247 -2.38 6.16 -25.89
N PRO A 248 -2.06 6.29 -27.20
CA PRO A 248 -2.56 5.36 -28.19
C PRO A 248 -2.07 3.94 -27.87
N TRP A 249 -2.91 2.94 -28.16
CA TRP A 249 -2.62 1.53 -27.88
C TRP A 249 -1.28 1.03 -28.44
N TRP A 250 -0.80 1.60 -29.55
CA TRP A 250 0.49 1.25 -30.15
C TRP A 250 1.67 1.72 -29.27
N ARG A 251 1.57 2.87 -28.60
CA ARG A 251 2.56 3.30 -27.60
C ARG A 251 2.59 2.34 -26.43
N LEU A 252 1.43 1.93 -25.90
CA LEU A 252 1.36 0.92 -24.85
C LEU A 252 2.05 -0.39 -25.26
N PHE A 253 1.86 -0.78 -26.51
CA PHE A 253 2.53 -1.96 -27.05
C PHE A 253 4.05 -1.78 -27.12
N LEU A 254 4.53 -0.66 -27.63
CA LEU A 254 5.97 -0.33 -27.65
C LEU A 254 6.57 -0.27 -26.24
N TYR A 255 5.88 0.32 -25.29
CA TYR A 255 6.28 0.32 -23.87
C TYR A 255 6.38 -1.11 -23.32
N THR A 256 5.43 -1.96 -23.64
CA THR A 256 5.45 -3.36 -23.19
C THR A 256 6.68 -4.11 -23.77
N LEU A 257 7.02 -3.86 -25.02
CA LEU A 257 8.23 -4.44 -25.65
C LEU A 257 9.51 -3.91 -24.99
N ARG A 258 9.59 -2.58 -24.77
CA ARG A 258 10.73 -1.96 -24.10
C ARG A 258 10.91 -2.52 -22.69
N ARG A 259 9.84 -2.58 -21.93
CA ARG A 259 9.85 -3.17 -20.60
C ARG A 259 10.32 -4.62 -20.58
N ASP A 260 9.87 -5.46 -21.53
CA ASP A 260 10.34 -6.85 -21.61
C ASP A 260 11.84 -6.93 -21.90
N ARG A 261 12.36 -6.04 -22.75
CA ARG A 261 13.80 -5.92 -23.00
C ARG A 261 14.56 -5.51 -21.73
N ASP A 262 14.11 -4.45 -21.05
CA ASP A 262 14.75 -3.93 -19.85
C ASP A 262 14.70 -4.96 -18.70
N ARG A 263 13.59 -5.66 -18.56
CA ARG A 263 13.43 -6.78 -17.62
C ARG A 263 14.42 -7.93 -17.90
N ARG A 264 14.61 -8.31 -19.16
CA ARG A 264 15.61 -9.33 -19.53
C ARG A 264 17.03 -8.86 -19.21
N ALA A 265 17.33 -7.61 -19.45
CA ALA A 265 18.60 -7.02 -19.08
C ALA A 265 18.82 -7.06 -17.56
N ASP A 266 17.77 -6.78 -16.77
CA ASP A 266 17.80 -6.90 -15.31
C ASP A 266 18.03 -8.35 -14.84
N ILE A 267 17.31 -9.32 -15.44
CA ILE A 267 17.52 -10.76 -15.16
C ILE A 267 18.95 -11.18 -15.49
N THR A 268 19.46 -10.81 -16.68
CA THR A 268 20.84 -11.11 -17.08
C THR A 268 21.85 -10.52 -16.12
N TYR A 269 21.60 -9.29 -15.64
CA TYR A 269 22.47 -8.68 -14.65
C TYR A 269 22.49 -9.47 -13.35
N LEU A 270 21.29 -9.80 -12.82
CA LEU A 270 21.20 -10.55 -11.56
C LEU A 270 21.81 -11.96 -11.70
N ASN A 271 21.62 -12.63 -12.84
CA ASN A 271 22.29 -13.92 -13.10
C ASN A 271 23.81 -13.84 -13.02
N ASN A 272 24.40 -12.71 -13.39
CA ASN A 272 25.85 -12.53 -13.43
C ASN A 272 26.44 -11.92 -12.14
N HIS A 273 25.62 -11.26 -11.29
CA HIS A 273 26.12 -10.47 -10.19
C HIS A 273 25.42 -10.76 -8.85
N ALA A 274 24.39 -11.58 -8.83
CA ALA A 274 23.65 -11.91 -7.61
C ALA A 274 23.92 -13.34 -7.16
N ASP A 275 24.03 -13.51 -5.85
CA ASP A 275 24.20 -14.82 -5.24
C ASP A 275 22.88 -15.60 -5.24
N SER A 276 22.96 -16.90 -5.46
CA SER A 276 21.80 -17.82 -5.40
C SER A 276 21.59 -18.43 -4.01
N GLN A 277 22.48 -18.12 -3.06
CA GLN A 277 22.47 -18.64 -1.70
C GLN A 277 22.61 -17.51 -0.67
N ALA A 278 22.31 -17.82 0.59
CA ALA A 278 22.54 -16.90 1.69
C ALA A 278 24.05 -16.65 1.91
N PRO A 279 24.44 -15.44 2.31
CA PRO A 279 25.82 -15.17 2.72
C PRO A 279 26.28 -16.09 3.85
N THR A 280 27.57 -16.42 3.87
CA THR A 280 28.19 -17.18 4.98
C THR A 280 28.57 -16.30 6.16
N GLN A 281 28.79 -15.00 5.93
CA GLN A 281 29.03 -14.01 6.97
C GLN A 281 27.73 -13.68 7.71
N PRO A 282 27.78 -13.14 8.93
CA PRO A 282 26.62 -12.56 9.57
C PRO A 282 25.98 -11.48 8.68
N TYR A 283 24.67 -11.53 8.49
CA TYR A 283 24.02 -10.62 7.57
C TYR A 283 22.69 -10.07 8.07
N VAL A 284 22.35 -8.90 7.52
CA VAL A 284 21.02 -8.33 7.57
C VAL A 284 20.31 -8.65 6.25
N TYR A 285 19.11 -9.18 6.33
CA TYR A 285 18.29 -9.44 5.15
C TYR A 285 17.42 -8.23 4.82
N PHE A 286 17.58 -7.65 3.62
CA PHE A 286 16.76 -6.56 3.11
C PHE A 286 15.92 -7.03 1.93
N ALA A 287 14.60 -7.09 2.12
CA ALA A 287 13.67 -7.43 1.07
C ALA A 287 13.22 -6.17 0.31
N LEU A 288 13.54 -6.10 -0.99
CA LEU A 288 13.05 -5.03 -1.86
C LEU A 288 11.55 -5.13 -2.08
N HIS A 289 10.89 -3.99 -2.12
CA HIS A 289 9.48 -3.92 -2.47
C HIS A 289 9.26 -4.07 -3.97
N TYR A 290 8.15 -4.70 -4.31
CA TYR A 290 7.58 -4.61 -5.64
C TYR A 290 7.13 -3.17 -5.93
N GLN A 291 7.54 -2.61 -7.06
CA GLN A 291 7.19 -1.24 -7.44
C GLN A 291 6.53 -1.17 -8.82
N PRO A 292 5.58 -0.23 -9.00
CA PRO A 292 5.02 0.66 -7.97
C PRO A 292 3.93 -0.03 -7.16
N GLU A 293 4.01 0.08 -5.85
CA GLU A 293 3.01 -0.44 -4.93
C GLU A 293 2.63 0.62 -3.87
N ARG A 294 1.45 0.49 -3.27
CA ARG A 294 0.97 1.39 -2.20
C ARG A 294 1.99 1.50 -1.07
N THR A 295 2.58 0.38 -0.67
CA THR A 295 3.61 0.31 0.38
C THR A 295 4.85 1.14 0.09
N THR A 296 5.11 1.48 -1.18
CA THR A 296 6.20 2.40 -1.55
C THR A 296 5.70 3.81 -1.83
N VAL A 297 4.50 3.96 -2.41
CA VAL A 297 3.90 5.25 -2.74
C VAL A 297 2.43 5.25 -2.32
N PRO A 298 2.02 6.01 -1.30
CA PRO A 298 2.79 7.01 -0.56
C PRO A 298 3.52 6.48 0.69
N GLU A 299 3.22 5.27 1.18
CA GLU A 299 3.53 4.81 2.55
C GLU A 299 5.02 4.79 2.90
N ALA A 300 5.94 4.58 1.95
CA ALA A 300 7.38 4.57 2.23
C ALA A 300 8.03 5.97 2.23
N GLY A 301 7.28 7.03 1.98
CA GLY A 301 7.83 8.37 1.98
C GLY A 301 9.03 8.53 1.04
N ILE A 302 10.11 9.14 1.52
CA ILE A 302 11.36 9.32 0.75
C ILE A 302 12.03 8.00 0.37
N TYR A 303 11.77 6.93 1.14
CA TYR A 303 12.31 5.59 0.90
C TYR A 303 11.58 4.83 -0.23
N GLN A 304 10.69 5.50 -0.97
CA GLN A 304 10.29 5.06 -2.30
C GLN A 304 11.52 4.79 -3.17
N ASP A 305 12.57 5.62 -3.06
CA ASP A 305 13.90 5.27 -3.53
C ASP A 305 14.60 4.40 -2.48
N GLN A 306 14.45 3.09 -2.61
CA GLN A 306 14.97 2.11 -1.66
C GLN A 306 16.51 2.14 -1.55
N ARG A 307 17.23 2.79 -2.50
CA ARG A 307 18.68 3.02 -2.42
C ARG A 307 19.06 3.80 -1.18
N LEU A 308 18.20 4.76 -0.77
CA LEU A 308 18.46 5.57 0.44
C LEU A 308 18.51 4.70 1.68
N ALA A 309 17.53 3.80 1.84
CA ALA A 309 17.47 2.86 2.97
C ALA A 309 18.67 1.89 2.95
N ILE A 310 18.98 1.32 1.79
CA ILE A 310 20.08 0.36 1.62
C ILE A 310 21.43 0.99 1.93
N ARG A 311 21.71 2.19 1.41
CA ARG A 311 22.97 2.89 1.67
C ARG A 311 23.13 3.27 3.13
N ALA A 312 22.07 3.77 3.76
CA ALA A 312 22.05 4.08 5.18
C ALA A 312 22.34 2.83 6.04
N LEU A 313 21.64 1.75 5.73
CA LEU A 313 21.80 0.50 6.49
C LEU A 313 23.18 -0.12 6.28
N ALA A 314 23.69 -0.14 5.05
CA ALA A 314 25.05 -0.64 4.75
C ALA A 314 26.13 0.12 5.54
N ALA A 315 25.96 1.45 5.69
CA ALA A 315 26.89 2.28 6.48
C ALA A 315 26.76 2.05 8.01
N ALA A 316 25.61 1.54 8.48
CA ALA A 316 25.35 1.29 9.90
C ALA A 316 25.72 -0.13 10.37
N LEU A 317 26.08 -1.02 9.45
CA LEU A 317 26.39 -2.41 9.80
C LEU A 317 27.69 -2.53 10.60
N PRO A 318 27.77 -3.51 11.52
CA PRO A 318 29.04 -3.86 12.16
C PRO A 318 30.11 -4.33 11.16
N ALA A 319 31.37 -4.17 11.52
CA ALA A 319 32.47 -4.67 10.70
C ALA A 319 32.34 -6.18 10.45
N GLY A 320 32.60 -6.61 9.21
CA GLY A 320 32.51 -8.00 8.81
C GLY A 320 31.07 -8.51 8.51
N TRP A 321 30.05 -7.65 8.70
CA TRP A 321 28.67 -7.97 8.33
C TRP A 321 28.38 -7.56 6.90
N VAL A 322 27.40 -8.25 6.31
CA VAL A 322 26.92 -7.92 4.96
C VAL A 322 25.41 -7.65 4.95
N LEU A 323 24.99 -6.86 4.00
CA LEU A 323 23.59 -6.59 3.69
C LEU A 323 23.17 -7.45 2.51
N ALA A 324 22.37 -8.48 2.75
CA ALA A 324 21.81 -9.34 1.72
C ALA A 324 20.53 -8.69 1.15
N VAL A 325 20.62 -8.12 -0.05
CA VAL A 325 19.51 -7.41 -0.70
C VAL A 325 18.89 -8.30 -1.76
N LYS A 326 17.62 -8.67 -1.56
CA LYS A 326 16.88 -9.54 -2.48
C LYS A 326 15.78 -8.78 -3.21
N GLU A 327 15.74 -8.93 -4.54
CA GLU A 327 14.65 -8.37 -5.35
C GLU A 327 13.34 -9.14 -5.16
N HIS A 328 12.23 -8.41 -5.23
CA HIS A 328 10.90 -9.01 -5.19
C HIS A 328 10.64 -9.81 -6.49
N PRO A 329 10.31 -11.10 -6.43
CA PRO A 329 10.18 -11.97 -7.62
C PRO A 329 9.20 -11.44 -8.67
N ARG A 330 8.09 -10.82 -8.24
CA ARG A 330 7.10 -10.22 -9.14
C ARG A 330 7.64 -9.05 -9.96
N GLN A 331 8.70 -8.37 -9.50
CA GLN A 331 9.32 -7.29 -10.26
C GLN A 331 9.83 -7.78 -11.61
N LEU A 332 10.37 -8.99 -11.64
CA LEU A 332 10.89 -9.64 -12.84
C LEU A 332 9.85 -10.54 -13.53
N GLY A 333 8.91 -11.12 -12.78
CA GLY A 333 7.94 -12.09 -13.29
C GLY A 333 6.64 -11.47 -13.81
N ASP A 334 6.30 -10.24 -13.46
CA ASP A 334 5.04 -9.65 -13.86
C ASP A 334 5.08 -9.11 -15.30
N ARG A 335 4.30 -9.73 -16.17
CA ARG A 335 4.17 -9.37 -17.60
C ARG A 335 2.80 -8.81 -17.95
N ARG A 336 1.99 -8.49 -16.96
CA ARG A 336 0.70 -7.88 -17.27
C ARG A 336 0.95 -6.59 -18.04
N PRO A 337 0.22 -6.35 -19.13
CA PRO A 337 0.25 -5.07 -19.82
C PRO A 337 -0.49 -4.00 -18.98
N ASP A 338 -0.30 -4.11 -17.68
CA ASP A 338 -0.77 -3.21 -16.68
C ASP A 338 0.28 -2.12 -16.57
N LEU A 339 -0.13 -0.88 -16.76
CA LEU A 339 0.74 0.27 -16.88
C LEU A 339 1.56 0.57 -15.63
N ARG A 340 1.11 0.04 -14.49
CA ARG A 340 1.68 0.30 -13.16
C ARG A 340 3.17 -0.03 -13.01
N CYS A 341 3.74 -0.81 -13.92
CA CYS A 341 5.12 -1.28 -13.80
C CYS A 341 6.04 -0.84 -14.95
N LEU A 342 5.58 0.02 -15.86
CA LEU A 342 6.31 0.30 -17.11
C LEU A 342 7.57 1.17 -16.92
N HIS A 343 7.62 1.97 -15.83
CA HIS A 343 8.72 2.92 -15.60
C HIS A 343 9.82 2.41 -14.66
N TYR A 344 9.68 1.21 -14.13
CA TYR A 344 10.58 0.72 -13.08
C TYR A 344 11.60 -0.29 -13.58
N ALA A 345 12.50 0.17 -14.47
CA ALA A 345 13.74 -0.54 -14.75
C ALA A 345 14.65 -0.48 -13.51
N ARG A 346 15.16 -1.63 -13.08
CA ARG A 346 15.91 -1.77 -11.82
C ARG A 346 17.41 -1.74 -12.00
N ARG A 347 17.91 -1.68 -13.24
CA ARG A 347 19.35 -1.78 -13.54
C ARG A 347 20.19 -0.79 -12.75
N SER A 348 19.80 0.49 -12.72
CA SER A 348 20.52 1.51 -11.98
C SER A 348 20.53 1.24 -10.47
N LEU A 349 19.40 0.75 -9.92
CA LEU A 349 19.36 0.33 -8.52
C LEU A 349 20.40 -0.77 -8.24
N TYR A 350 20.41 -1.84 -9.04
CA TYR A 350 21.30 -2.97 -8.80
C TYR A 350 22.78 -2.57 -8.96
N THR A 351 23.11 -1.76 -9.95
CA THR A 351 24.50 -1.26 -10.13
C THR A 351 24.93 -0.37 -8.98
N ASP A 352 24.06 0.53 -8.54
CA ASP A 352 24.35 1.49 -7.46
C ASP A 352 24.57 0.80 -6.12
N ILE A 353 23.71 -0.18 -5.77
CA ILE A 353 23.84 -0.88 -4.48
C ILE A 353 24.89 -1.99 -4.54
N GLY A 354 25.06 -2.65 -5.68
CA GLY A 354 26.07 -3.69 -5.88
C GLY A 354 27.51 -3.14 -5.85
N ALA A 355 27.70 -1.83 -6.03
CA ALA A 355 28.99 -1.17 -5.87
C ALA A 355 29.41 -0.99 -4.38
N LEU A 356 28.52 -1.21 -3.42
CA LEU A 356 28.86 -1.12 -2.00
C LEU A 356 29.56 -2.40 -1.53
N ASN A 357 30.72 -2.25 -0.89
CA ASN A 357 31.60 -3.37 -0.52
C ASN A 357 30.95 -4.42 0.38
N ASN A 358 30.03 -4.00 1.25
CA ASN A 358 29.34 -4.86 2.21
C ASN A 358 27.89 -5.18 1.81
N VAL A 359 27.48 -4.92 0.55
CA VAL A 359 26.20 -5.34 -0.01
C VAL A 359 26.39 -6.59 -0.87
N ARG A 360 25.49 -7.54 -0.72
CA ARG A 360 25.37 -8.73 -1.56
C ARG A 360 23.99 -8.75 -2.19
N LEU A 361 23.94 -8.67 -3.50
CA LEU A 361 22.70 -8.89 -4.24
C LEU A 361 22.35 -10.38 -4.14
N VAL A 362 21.09 -10.67 -3.84
CA VAL A 362 20.56 -12.03 -3.84
C VAL A 362 19.56 -12.15 -5.00
N HIS A 363 19.67 -13.26 -5.74
CA HIS A 363 18.85 -13.47 -6.91
C HIS A 363 17.35 -13.47 -6.55
N ALA A 364 16.52 -12.84 -7.38
CA ALA A 364 15.10 -12.63 -7.11
C ALA A 364 14.33 -13.93 -6.81
N PHE A 365 14.71 -15.04 -7.46
CA PHE A 365 14.02 -16.31 -7.30
C PHE A 365 14.63 -17.23 -6.22
N THR A 366 15.70 -16.80 -5.54
CA THR A 366 16.18 -17.49 -4.35
C THR A 366 15.05 -17.57 -3.30
N PRO A 367 14.78 -18.73 -2.71
CA PRO A 367 13.76 -18.86 -1.67
C PRO A 367 14.01 -17.89 -0.49
N SER A 368 12.98 -17.14 -0.08
CA SER A 368 13.13 -16.17 1.01
C SER A 368 13.24 -16.82 2.39
N ALA A 369 12.63 -17.99 2.58
CA ALA A 369 12.59 -18.64 3.88
C ALA A 369 14.00 -19.00 4.45
N PRO A 370 14.92 -19.62 3.69
CA PRO A 370 16.29 -19.86 4.17
C PRO A 370 17.07 -18.57 4.42
N LEU A 371 16.86 -17.53 3.57
CA LEU A 371 17.48 -16.22 3.77
C LEU A 371 17.00 -15.56 5.06
N LEU A 372 15.70 -15.67 5.33
CA LEU A 372 15.11 -15.13 6.54
C LEU A 372 15.64 -15.88 7.77
N ALA A 373 15.59 -17.21 7.77
CA ALA A 373 16.00 -18.04 8.91
C ALA A 373 17.48 -17.87 9.28
N GLY A 374 18.36 -17.56 8.33
CA GLY A 374 19.78 -17.32 8.59
C GLY A 374 20.14 -15.88 8.93
N ALA A 375 19.21 -14.94 8.81
CA ALA A 375 19.46 -13.52 9.06
C ALA A 375 19.59 -13.22 10.56
N ARG A 376 20.47 -12.28 10.92
CA ARG A 376 20.57 -11.73 12.28
C ARG A 376 19.59 -10.59 12.52
N LEU A 377 19.15 -9.97 11.46
CA LEU A 377 18.21 -8.85 11.46
C LEU A 377 17.51 -8.81 10.11
N VAL A 378 16.22 -8.47 10.10
CA VAL A 378 15.46 -8.23 8.88
C VAL A 378 15.18 -6.75 8.73
N ALA A 379 15.36 -6.20 7.53
CA ALA A 379 15.06 -4.80 7.27
C ALA A 379 14.22 -4.62 6.01
N SER A 380 13.40 -3.61 5.99
CA SER A 380 12.62 -3.19 4.84
C SER A 380 12.21 -1.73 4.97
N CYS A 381 11.72 -1.10 3.91
CA CYS A 381 11.13 0.24 4.05
C CYS A 381 9.90 0.19 4.97
N ASN A 382 8.92 -0.67 4.65
CA ASN A 382 7.73 -0.98 5.47
C ASN A 382 7.13 -2.35 5.11
N GLY A 383 7.97 -3.28 4.65
CA GLY A 383 7.53 -4.57 4.09
C GLY A 383 7.18 -5.61 5.14
N SER A 384 6.37 -6.57 4.70
CA SER A 384 5.92 -7.71 5.50
C SER A 384 7.05 -8.64 5.99
N SER A 385 8.20 -8.61 5.32
CA SER A 385 9.35 -9.44 5.67
C SER A 385 9.84 -9.22 7.10
N VAL A 386 9.69 -7.99 7.62
CA VAL A 386 10.05 -7.68 9.01
C VAL A 386 9.12 -8.40 9.99
N PHE A 387 7.82 -8.36 9.74
CA PHE A 387 6.85 -9.11 10.54
C PHE A 387 7.05 -10.63 10.42
N GLU A 388 7.37 -11.14 9.24
CA GLU A 388 7.74 -12.54 9.02
C GLU A 388 9.00 -12.93 9.80
N GLY A 389 9.94 -11.99 10.00
CA GLY A 389 11.11 -12.14 10.87
C GLY A 389 10.70 -12.29 12.32
N LEU A 390 9.84 -11.40 12.84
CA LEU A 390 9.34 -11.49 14.23
C LEU A 390 8.67 -12.82 14.52
N GLN A 391 7.89 -13.37 13.58
CA GLN A 391 7.26 -14.68 13.70
C GLN A 391 8.29 -15.84 13.80
N GLN A 392 9.53 -15.62 13.38
CA GLN A 392 10.64 -16.57 13.48
C GLN A 392 11.64 -16.19 14.58
N ASN A 393 11.24 -15.31 15.50
CA ASN A 393 12.07 -14.78 16.59
C ASN A 393 13.34 -14.07 16.10
N ILE A 394 13.27 -13.43 14.93
CA ILE A 394 14.33 -12.63 14.35
C ILE A 394 13.92 -11.16 14.43
N PRO A 395 14.73 -10.28 15.03
CA PRO A 395 14.40 -8.87 15.14
C PRO A 395 14.40 -8.20 13.76
N GLY A 396 13.69 -7.09 13.65
CA GLY A 396 13.65 -6.34 12.41
C GLY A 396 13.63 -4.83 12.61
N LEU A 397 13.78 -4.09 11.54
CA LEU A 397 13.58 -2.64 11.52
C LEU A 397 12.90 -2.17 10.23
N THR A 398 12.18 -1.08 10.35
CA THR A 398 11.60 -0.39 9.18
C THR A 398 12.11 1.04 9.09
N PHE A 399 12.10 1.62 7.88
CA PHE A 399 12.53 3.00 7.65
C PHE A 399 11.38 4.02 7.75
N VAL A 400 10.16 3.53 7.81
CA VAL A 400 8.98 4.34 8.12
C VAL A 400 8.12 3.58 9.12
N PRO A 401 7.29 4.27 9.90
CA PRO A 401 6.36 3.63 10.83
C PRO A 401 5.46 2.62 10.11
N THR A 402 5.17 1.54 10.79
CA THR A 402 4.22 0.51 10.37
C THR A 402 3.36 0.12 11.57
N TRP A 403 2.29 -0.60 11.33
CA TRP A 403 1.39 -1.07 12.39
C TRP A 403 2.07 -1.92 13.47
N HIS A 404 3.24 -2.53 13.16
CA HIS A 404 4.01 -3.33 14.10
C HIS A 404 5.23 -2.59 14.71
N SER A 405 5.41 -1.31 14.42
CA SER A 405 6.57 -0.54 14.91
C SER A 405 6.52 -0.23 16.41
N ALA A 406 5.38 -0.49 17.07
CA ALA A 406 5.29 -0.48 18.54
C ALA A 406 5.99 -1.68 19.21
N CYS A 407 6.35 -2.73 18.44
CA CYS A 407 7.13 -3.85 18.96
C CYS A 407 8.59 -3.43 19.17
N PRO A 408 9.17 -3.58 20.39
CA PRO A 408 10.55 -3.19 20.65
C PRO A 408 11.60 -3.94 19.82
N SER A 409 11.23 -5.10 19.27
CA SER A 409 12.06 -5.88 18.35
C SER A 409 11.80 -5.54 16.88
N SER A 410 10.98 -4.50 16.58
CA SER A 410 10.68 -4.05 15.21
C SER A 410 10.47 -2.52 15.12
N PRO A 411 11.39 -1.70 15.64
CA PRO A 411 11.24 -0.25 15.63
C PRO A 411 11.28 0.32 14.21
N ALA A 412 10.59 1.46 14.00
CA ALA A 412 10.84 2.33 12.87
C ALA A 412 12.03 3.25 13.17
N VAL A 413 12.89 3.42 12.17
CA VAL A 413 14.04 4.32 12.27
C VAL A 413 13.67 5.70 11.75
N HIS A 414 13.65 6.70 12.62
CA HIS A 414 13.24 8.06 12.27
C HIS A 414 14.39 8.92 11.76
N THR A 415 15.63 8.64 12.19
CA THR A 415 16.83 9.39 11.79
C THR A 415 17.99 8.45 11.46
N LEU A 416 18.86 8.89 10.56
CA LEU A 416 20.06 8.13 10.21
C LEU A 416 21.03 8.02 11.39
N ASP A 417 21.06 9.01 12.26
CA ASP A 417 21.94 9.02 13.45
C ASP A 417 21.56 7.93 14.44
N SER A 418 20.26 7.66 14.60
CA SER A 418 19.77 6.57 15.47
C SER A 418 19.97 5.17 14.87
N LEU A 419 20.12 5.05 13.56
CA LEU A 419 20.14 3.76 12.84
C LEU A 419 21.25 2.82 13.36
N LYS A 420 22.46 3.34 13.55
CA LYS A 420 23.61 2.53 14.02
C LYS A 420 23.35 1.97 15.43
N ALA A 421 22.81 2.77 16.33
CA ALA A 421 22.47 2.35 17.69
C ALA A 421 21.33 1.30 17.67
N VAL A 422 20.32 1.50 16.84
CA VAL A 422 19.21 0.56 16.65
C VAL A 422 19.72 -0.77 16.13
N VAL A 423 20.56 -0.79 15.08
CA VAL A 423 21.16 -2.01 14.54
C VAL A 423 21.96 -2.74 15.62
N GLN A 424 22.81 -2.01 16.38
CA GLN A 424 23.61 -2.60 17.45
C GLN A 424 22.75 -3.20 18.57
N THR A 425 21.64 -2.57 18.92
CA THR A 425 20.71 -3.06 19.95
C THR A 425 19.99 -4.32 19.46
N LEU A 426 19.41 -4.27 18.26
CA LEU A 426 18.63 -5.38 17.72
C LEU A 426 19.48 -6.63 17.46
N THR A 427 20.70 -6.46 16.97
CA THR A 427 21.59 -7.61 16.68
C THR A 427 22.12 -8.33 17.91
N LYS A 428 21.94 -7.74 19.12
CA LYS A 428 22.28 -8.37 20.40
C LYS A 428 21.11 -9.11 21.05
N LYS A 429 19.89 -8.91 20.59
CA LYS A 429 18.71 -9.58 21.13
C LYS A 429 18.77 -11.09 20.90
N SER A 430 18.44 -11.85 21.92
CA SER A 430 18.24 -13.29 21.79
C SER A 430 16.89 -13.60 21.13
N PRO A 431 16.72 -14.78 20.54
CA PRO A 431 15.43 -15.22 20.04
C PRO A 431 14.32 -15.21 21.10
N ALA A 432 14.66 -15.47 22.36
CA ALA A 432 13.71 -15.42 23.47
C ALA A 432 13.24 -13.99 23.77
N ASP A 433 14.16 -13.01 23.74
CA ASP A 433 13.78 -11.59 23.90
C ASP A 433 12.86 -11.11 22.77
N VAL A 434 13.17 -11.49 21.54
CA VAL A 434 12.34 -11.14 20.37
C VAL A 434 10.94 -11.73 20.50
N ARG A 435 10.86 -12.98 20.95
CA ARG A 435 9.58 -13.65 21.16
C ARG A 435 8.77 -12.95 22.26
N ALA A 436 9.40 -12.64 23.39
CA ALA A 436 8.72 -11.94 24.49
C ALA A 436 8.22 -10.56 24.07
N ASP A 437 9.03 -9.78 23.33
CA ASP A 437 8.62 -8.50 22.77
C ASP A 437 7.43 -8.64 21.81
N PHE A 438 7.45 -9.67 20.97
CA PHE A 438 6.39 -9.91 19.98
C PHE A 438 5.08 -10.33 20.63
N GLU A 439 5.12 -11.22 21.62
CA GLU A 439 3.93 -11.63 22.39
C GLU A 439 3.34 -10.46 23.17
N CYS A 440 4.17 -9.64 23.82
CA CYS A 440 3.74 -8.43 24.52
C CYS A 440 3.13 -7.41 23.54
N PHE A 441 3.72 -7.26 22.35
CA PHE A 441 3.18 -6.41 21.29
C PHE A 441 1.78 -6.86 20.86
N ILE A 442 1.56 -8.15 20.60
CA ILE A 442 0.24 -8.68 20.23
C ILE A 442 -0.76 -8.44 21.36
N GLN A 443 -0.41 -8.75 22.60
CA GLN A 443 -1.29 -8.55 23.76
C GLN A 443 -1.72 -7.09 23.94
N THR A 444 -0.80 -6.15 23.69
CA THR A 444 -1.08 -4.72 23.86
C THR A 444 -1.83 -4.10 22.70
N GLN A 445 -1.58 -4.56 21.49
CA GLN A 445 -2.12 -3.92 20.27
C GLN A 445 -3.41 -4.55 19.78
N ALA A 446 -3.73 -5.78 20.16
CA ALA A 446 -4.93 -6.49 19.74
C ALA A 446 -6.24 -5.73 20.07
N ARG A 447 -6.22 -4.88 21.11
CA ARG A 447 -7.35 -4.01 21.47
C ARG A 447 -7.75 -3.02 20.37
N HIS A 448 -6.85 -2.76 19.42
CA HIS A 448 -7.12 -1.88 18.28
C HIS A 448 -7.57 -2.65 17.03
N TRP A 449 -7.52 -3.99 17.07
CA TRP A 449 -7.79 -4.81 15.91
C TRP A 449 -9.15 -5.48 16.00
N PHE A 450 -9.83 -5.54 14.88
CA PHE A 450 -11.11 -6.23 14.71
C PHE A 450 -11.04 -7.23 13.55
N ILE A 451 -11.99 -8.13 13.49
CA ILE A 451 -12.08 -9.17 12.46
C ILE A 451 -12.63 -8.55 11.16
N GLY A 452 -11.94 -8.78 10.04
CA GLY A 452 -12.40 -8.33 8.75
C GLY A 452 -11.46 -8.63 7.58
N ALA A 453 -11.88 -8.22 6.40
CA ALA A 453 -11.09 -8.30 5.18
C ALA A 453 -11.46 -7.13 4.25
N ASN A 454 -10.47 -6.41 3.75
CA ASN A 454 -10.71 -5.27 2.87
C ASN A 454 -10.63 -5.59 1.37
N ASP A 455 -10.35 -6.84 1.01
CA ASP A 455 -10.44 -7.33 -0.36
C ASP A 455 -10.84 -8.83 -0.40
N ASP A 456 -11.34 -9.27 -1.55
CA ASP A 456 -11.80 -10.65 -1.72
C ASP A 456 -10.67 -11.69 -1.65
N ARG A 457 -9.42 -11.28 -1.89
CA ARG A 457 -8.26 -12.19 -1.72
C ARG A 457 -7.98 -12.44 -0.26
N ALA A 458 -8.13 -11.40 0.56
CA ALA A 458 -8.01 -11.54 2.00
C ALA A 458 -9.11 -12.43 2.56
N ALA A 459 -10.35 -12.17 2.15
CA ALA A 459 -11.49 -12.98 2.55
C ALA A 459 -11.33 -14.46 2.15
N ALA A 460 -10.82 -14.73 0.95
CA ALA A 460 -10.57 -16.10 0.48
C ALA A 460 -9.44 -16.83 1.23
N LEU A 461 -8.67 -16.12 2.05
CA LEU A 461 -7.60 -16.69 2.89
C LEU A 461 -8.03 -16.91 4.33
N SER A 462 -9.15 -16.33 4.71
CA SER A 462 -9.75 -16.50 6.01
C SER A 462 -10.29 -17.92 6.19
N GLN A 463 -10.28 -18.39 7.44
CA GLN A 463 -11.03 -19.57 7.86
C GLN A 463 -12.51 -19.23 8.15
N ARG A 464 -12.83 -17.93 8.24
CA ARG A 464 -14.19 -17.43 8.46
C ARG A 464 -14.92 -17.28 7.14
N THR A 465 -16.22 -17.42 7.20
CA THR A 465 -17.08 -17.18 6.05
C THR A 465 -17.11 -15.69 5.68
N ARG A 466 -17.43 -15.40 4.44
CA ARG A 466 -17.59 -14.01 3.96
C ARG A 466 -18.64 -13.25 4.80
N ALA A 467 -19.74 -13.90 5.17
CA ALA A 467 -20.81 -13.30 5.97
C ALA A 467 -20.33 -12.91 7.38
N GLU A 468 -19.52 -13.75 8.04
CA GLU A 468 -18.91 -13.43 9.33
C GLU A 468 -17.97 -12.25 9.24
N LEU A 469 -17.10 -12.19 8.22
CA LEU A 469 -16.18 -11.06 8.00
C LEU A 469 -16.95 -9.75 7.75
N VAL A 470 -17.97 -9.78 6.90
CA VAL A 470 -18.82 -8.63 6.60
C VAL A 470 -19.61 -8.18 7.83
N GLY A 471 -20.16 -9.13 8.59
CA GLY A 471 -20.92 -8.86 9.82
C GLY A 471 -20.05 -8.18 10.88
N ALA A 472 -18.84 -8.69 11.12
CA ALA A 472 -17.89 -8.11 12.06
C ALA A 472 -17.48 -6.67 11.66
N MET A 473 -17.16 -6.45 10.39
CA MET A 473 -16.82 -5.10 9.89
C MET A 473 -17.98 -4.11 10.00
N ARG A 474 -19.23 -4.56 9.79
CA ARG A 474 -20.44 -3.72 9.97
C ARG A 474 -20.64 -3.31 11.43
N ALA A 475 -20.51 -4.27 12.35
CA ALA A 475 -20.65 -4.01 13.77
C ALA A 475 -19.63 -2.99 14.26
N GLU A 476 -18.38 -3.13 13.80
CA GLU A 476 -17.30 -2.23 14.14
C GLU A 476 -17.53 -0.82 13.57
N LEU A 477 -17.92 -0.73 12.30
CA LEU A 477 -18.16 0.55 11.63
C LEU A 477 -19.38 1.29 12.17
N ALA A 478 -20.47 0.57 12.49
CA ALA A 478 -21.64 1.19 13.11
C ALA A 478 -21.27 1.94 14.39
N GLY A 479 -20.45 1.31 15.23
CA GLY A 479 -19.94 1.93 16.41
C GLY A 479 -19.08 3.17 16.18
N LEU A 480 -18.19 3.09 15.22
CA LEU A 480 -17.33 4.22 14.86
C LEU A 480 -18.16 5.43 14.36
N ILE A 481 -19.25 5.17 13.64
CA ILE A 481 -20.15 6.21 13.12
C ILE A 481 -20.95 6.84 14.27
N ASP A 482 -21.46 6.05 15.20
CA ASP A 482 -22.19 6.53 16.37
C ASP A 482 -21.32 7.47 17.23
N ASP A 483 -20.03 7.14 17.40
CA ASP A 483 -19.08 7.98 18.14
C ASP A 483 -18.67 9.24 17.35
N SER A 484 -18.77 9.22 16.02
CA SER A 484 -18.45 10.35 15.13
C SER A 484 -19.61 11.35 14.96
N GLY A 485 -20.74 11.15 15.67
CA GLY A 485 -21.91 12.04 15.65
C GLY A 485 -21.56 13.49 16.00
N PRO A 486 -22.47 14.47 15.81
CA PRO A 486 -22.20 15.90 15.71
C PRO A 486 -21.63 16.60 16.96
N GLY A 487 -20.98 15.87 17.86
CA GLY A 487 -20.41 16.39 19.12
C GLY A 487 -18.89 16.59 19.19
N LEU A 488 -18.09 16.16 18.22
CA LEU A 488 -16.62 16.09 18.35
C LEU A 488 -15.82 17.17 17.59
N SER A 489 -16.40 18.36 17.30
CA SER A 489 -15.64 19.44 16.62
C SER A 489 -14.81 20.36 17.54
N GLU A 490 -14.71 20.11 18.85
CA GLU A 490 -14.06 21.10 19.76
C GLU A 490 -12.78 20.64 20.48
N THR A 491 -12.29 19.39 20.33
CA THR A 491 -11.17 18.92 21.18
C THR A 491 -9.85 18.58 20.51
N SER A 492 -9.67 18.81 19.21
CA SER A 492 -8.39 18.47 18.53
C SER A 492 -7.59 19.64 17.93
N ALA A 493 -7.88 20.88 18.32
CA ALA A 493 -7.13 22.04 17.83
C ALA A 493 -5.97 22.50 18.75
N ASN A 494 -5.73 21.80 19.87
CA ASN A 494 -4.64 22.14 20.81
C ASN A 494 -3.93 20.88 21.32
N SER A 495 -2.99 20.38 20.55
CA SER A 495 -1.80 19.67 21.08
C SER A 495 -0.76 19.48 19.97
#